data_29be5bf4e194e2a545bee2d932ba4d1a
#
_entry.id   29be5bf4e194e2a545bee2d932ba4d1a
#
_cell.length_a   1.000
_cell.length_b   1.000
_cell.length_c   1.000
_cell.angle_alpha   90.00
_cell.angle_beta   90.00
_cell.angle_gamma   90.00
#
_symmetry.space_group_name_H-M   'P 1'
#
loop_
_entity.id
_entity.type
_entity.pdbx_description
1 polymer ?
#
loop_
_entity_poly.entity_id
_entity_poly.type
_entity_poly.pdbx_seq_one_letter_code
_entity_poly.pdbx_strand_id
1 'polypeptide(L)'
;MKVLLILTIIFLSSCSLNKVVHHHGVHNLEKKQQKLKINYSNKNDIHELIGPPSTKSSFDNDVYVYIERKTSSSKLTRFGKKTLVANNVLVLEVDSKGILKSKEFYNKDDMKDLKFAEEITQANITKKSFIYSLLHSLRQKIDDPLGKKRSSN
;
A
#
# COMPACT_ATOMS: atom_id res chain seq x y z
N MET A 1 10.26 54.68 19.40
CA MET A 1 10.66 53.85 18.28
C MET A 1 11.39 52.55 18.68
N LYS A 2 12.46 52.59 19.52
CA LYS A 2 13.21 51.40 19.95
C LYS A 2 12.36 50.34 20.68
N VAL A 3 11.45 50.76 21.56
CA VAL A 3 10.55 49.87 22.32
C VAL A 3 9.54 49.17 21.40
N LEU A 4 9.00 49.86 20.41
CA LEU A 4 8.09 49.31 19.42
C LEU A 4 8.77 48.23 18.56
N LEU A 5 10.04 48.43 18.21
CA LEU A 5 10.85 47.49 17.41
C LEU A 5 11.15 46.23 18.21
N ILE A 6 11.45 46.34 19.53
CA ILE A 6 11.67 45.19 20.41
C ILE A 6 10.36 44.35 20.55
N LEU A 7 9.23 45.03 20.73
CA LEU A 7 7.92 44.37 20.84
C LEU A 7 7.57 43.57 19.58
N THR A 8 7.86 44.11 18.39
CA THR A 8 7.62 43.45 17.12
C THR A 8 8.50 42.19 16.96
N ILE A 9 9.75 42.22 17.38
CA ILE A 9 10.67 41.09 17.37
C ILE A 9 10.18 39.95 18.28
N ILE A 10 9.65 40.28 19.47
CA ILE A 10 9.10 39.29 20.41
C ILE A 10 7.85 38.59 19.83
N PHE A 11 6.98 39.32 19.13
CA PHE A 11 5.81 38.74 18.48
C PHE A 11 6.16 37.79 17.31
N LEU A 12 7.25 38.04 16.58
CA LEU A 12 7.71 37.23 15.48
C LEU A 12 8.35 35.88 15.90
N SER A 13 8.86 35.79 17.14
CA SER A 13 9.50 34.57 17.66
C SER A 13 8.51 33.55 18.22
N SER A 14 7.22 33.85 18.32
CA SER A 14 6.20 32.95 18.90
C SER A 14 5.68 31.86 17.95
N CYS A 15 6.16 31.79 16.71
CA CYS A 15 5.65 30.81 15.73
C CYS A 15 6.39 29.49 15.84
N SER A 16 5.99 28.60 16.76
CA SER A 16 6.48 27.23 16.80
C SER A 16 5.73 26.37 15.78
N LEU A 17 6.42 26.00 14.70
CA LEU A 17 5.90 25.14 13.65
C LEU A 17 5.95 23.67 14.10
N ASN A 18 4.84 23.16 14.57
CA ASN A 18 4.72 21.77 14.96
C ASN A 18 4.80 20.85 13.73
N LYS A 19 5.66 19.83 13.86
CA LYS A 19 5.81 18.79 12.85
C LYS A 19 4.59 17.85 12.90
N VAL A 20 3.80 17.83 11.84
CA VAL A 20 2.68 16.88 11.72
C VAL A 20 3.19 15.54 11.20
N VAL A 21 2.87 14.49 11.95
CA VAL A 21 3.25 13.11 11.62
C VAL A 21 1.99 12.30 11.40
N HIS A 22 1.92 11.64 10.23
CA HIS A 22 0.84 10.73 9.88
C HIS A 22 1.34 9.29 9.99
N HIS A 23 0.62 8.47 10.74
CA HIS A 23 0.86 7.04 10.88
C HIS A 23 -0.21 6.25 10.13
N HIS A 24 0.22 5.22 9.43
CA HIS A 24 -0.64 4.23 8.79
C HIS A 24 -0.15 2.83 9.18
N GLY A 25 -1.09 1.93 9.46
CA GLY A 25 -0.80 0.56 9.88
C GLY A 25 -0.38 0.46 11.34
N VAL A 26 0.50 -0.48 11.64
CA VAL A 26 0.91 -0.81 13.00
C VAL A 26 1.92 0.18 13.54
N HIS A 27 1.71 0.67 14.76
CA HIS A 27 2.66 1.56 15.41
C HIS A 27 3.83 0.79 16.04
N ASN A 28 5.05 1.30 15.87
CA ASN A 28 6.29 0.77 16.46
C ASN A 28 6.53 -0.72 16.11
N LEU A 29 6.32 -1.08 14.85
CA LEU A 29 6.42 -2.44 14.35
C LEU A 29 7.79 -3.06 14.62
N GLU A 30 8.86 -2.28 14.46
CA GLU A 30 10.24 -2.71 14.75
C GLU A 30 10.43 -3.19 16.19
N LYS A 31 9.93 -2.43 17.18
CA LYS A 31 10.02 -2.82 18.59
C LYS A 31 9.14 -4.02 18.92
N LYS A 32 7.99 -4.12 18.30
CA LYS A 32 7.06 -5.21 18.51
C LYS A 32 7.60 -6.53 17.95
N GLN A 33 8.17 -6.50 16.73
CA GLN A 33 8.73 -7.69 16.11
C GLN A 33 9.88 -8.32 16.89
N GLN A 34 10.65 -7.51 17.65
CA GLN A 34 11.76 -8.00 18.49
C GLN A 34 11.28 -8.90 19.63
N LYS A 35 10.05 -8.73 20.10
CA LYS A 35 9.46 -9.56 21.17
C LYS A 35 8.98 -10.92 20.66
N LEU A 36 8.80 -11.10 19.36
CA LEU A 36 8.40 -12.37 18.77
C LEU A 36 9.58 -13.31 18.61
N LYS A 37 9.44 -14.53 19.10
CA LYS A 37 10.45 -15.59 19.05
C LYS A 37 9.98 -16.70 18.12
N ILE A 38 10.81 -17.07 17.13
CA ILE A 38 10.57 -18.18 16.22
C ILE A 38 10.51 -19.49 17.03
N ASN A 39 9.61 -20.40 16.65
CA ASN A 39 9.32 -21.67 17.28
C ASN A 39 8.76 -21.57 18.73
N TYR A 40 8.44 -20.38 19.21
CA TYR A 40 7.92 -20.14 20.56
C TYR A 40 6.62 -19.33 20.56
N SER A 41 6.62 -18.16 19.89
CA SER A 41 5.43 -17.32 19.82
C SER A 41 4.34 -17.99 19.00
N ASN A 42 3.10 -17.91 19.47
CA ASN A 42 1.96 -18.46 18.77
C ASN A 42 1.09 -17.36 18.13
N LYS A 43 0.09 -17.76 17.38
CA LYS A 43 -0.85 -16.87 16.70
C LYS A 43 -1.54 -15.88 17.65
N ASN A 44 -1.88 -16.31 18.86
CA ASN A 44 -2.53 -15.44 19.84
C ASN A 44 -1.55 -14.40 20.37
N ASP A 45 -0.30 -14.77 20.66
CA ASP A 45 0.75 -13.85 21.08
C ASP A 45 1.01 -12.78 20.01
N ILE A 46 1.04 -13.19 18.74
CA ILE A 46 1.20 -12.28 17.60
C ILE A 46 0.04 -11.27 17.57
N HIS A 47 -1.18 -11.78 17.70
CA HIS A 47 -2.38 -10.94 17.64
C HIS A 47 -2.47 -9.99 18.84
N GLU A 48 -2.15 -10.45 20.04
CA GLU A 48 -2.13 -9.63 21.25
C GLU A 48 -1.07 -8.51 21.18
N LEU A 49 0.13 -8.86 20.71
CA LEU A 49 1.26 -7.92 20.66
C LEU A 49 1.15 -6.89 19.53
N ILE A 50 0.76 -7.33 18.34
CA ILE A 50 0.79 -6.50 17.12
C ILE A 50 -0.62 -6.05 16.74
N GLY A 51 -1.62 -6.89 16.95
CA GLY A 51 -2.99 -6.71 16.50
C GLY A 51 -3.30 -7.52 15.23
N PRO A 52 -4.40 -7.19 14.52
CA PRO A 52 -4.74 -7.86 13.28
C PRO A 52 -3.73 -7.54 12.17
N PRO A 53 -3.41 -8.50 11.29
CA PRO A 53 -2.50 -8.26 10.17
C PRO A 53 -3.11 -7.32 9.13
N SER A 54 -2.26 -6.59 8.42
CA SER A 54 -2.66 -5.72 7.31
C SER A 54 -3.19 -6.55 6.13
N THR A 55 -2.59 -7.72 5.91
CA THR A 55 -3.09 -8.73 4.97
C THR A 55 -2.70 -10.14 5.44
N LYS A 56 -3.47 -11.12 5.00
CA LYS A 56 -3.26 -12.52 5.32
C LYS A 56 -3.34 -13.35 4.04
N SER A 57 -2.42 -14.28 3.87
CA SER A 57 -2.46 -15.32 2.85
C SER A 57 -2.46 -16.68 3.52
N SER A 58 -3.22 -17.62 2.98
CA SER A 58 -3.33 -19.00 3.48
C SER A 58 -3.25 -19.94 2.29
N PHE A 59 -2.05 -20.46 2.02
CA PHE A 59 -1.86 -21.57 1.08
C PHE A 59 -1.52 -22.82 1.86
N ASP A 60 -0.23 -23.09 2.13
CA ASP A 60 0.19 -24.22 2.98
C ASP A 60 0.30 -23.79 4.45
N ASN A 61 0.87 -22.61 4.69
CA ASN A 61 0.98 -21.98 6.01
C ASN A 61 0.26 -20.63 6.01
N ASP A 62 -0.17 -20.18 7.19
CA ASP A 62 -0.71 -18.84 7.35
C ASP A 62 0.41 -17.80 7.28
N VAL A 63 0.37 -16.93 6.29
CA VAL A 63 1.30 -15.80 6.16
C VAL A 63 0.62 -14.50 6.57
N TYR A 64 1.15 -13.84 7.57
CA TYR A 64 0.68 -12.55 8.07
C TYR A 64 1.62 -11.44 7.67
N VAL A 65 1.10 -10.41 7.01
CA VAL A 65 1.88 -9.23 6.63
C VAL A 65 1.39 -8.04 7.43
N TYR A 66 2.32 -7.39 8.12
CA TYR A 66 2.10 -6.16 8.88
C TYR A 66 2.87 -5.02 8.24
N ILE A 67 2.24 -3.86 8.15
CA ILE A 67 2.83 -2.68 7.53
C ILE A 67 2.78 -1.53 8.52
N GLU A 68 3.89 -0.82 8.67
CA GLU A 68 3.99 0.47 9.34
C GLU A 68 4.49 1.51 8.35
N ARG A 69 3.70 2.53 8.07
CA ARG A 69 4.12 3.65 7.25
C ARG A 69 3.97 4.95 8.03
N LYS A 70 5.07 5.67 8.19
CA LYS A 70 5.12 6.94 8.89
C LYS A 70 5.60 8.03 7.95
N THR A 71 4.77 9.03 7.72
CA THR A 71 5.12 10.19 6.92
C THR A 71 5.06 11.45 7.77
N SER A 72 5.92 12.40 7.47
CA SER A 72 5.96 13.69 8.14
C SER A 72 5.84 14.80 7.10
N SER A 73 4.91 15.70 7.34
CA SER A 73 4.87 16.98 6.66
C SER A 73 5.66 17.97 7.50
N SER A 74 6.89 18.26 7.13
CA SER A 74 7.75 19.19 7.83
C SER A 74 7.91 20.48 7.07
N LYS A 75 7.85 21.59 7.84
CA LYS A 75 8.34 22.93 7.55
C LYS A 75 7.77 23.60 6.28
N LEU A 76 7.29 24.79 6.49
CA LEU A 76 6.97 25.79 5.47
C LEU A 76 8.08 25.93 4.40
N THR A 77 9.35 25.73 4.80
CA THR A 77 10.52 25.78 3.93
C THR A 77 10.56 24.69 2.84
N ARG A 78 9.74 23.64 2.94
CA ARG A 78 9.65 22.55 1.96
C ARG A 78 8.30 22.50 1.23
N PHE A 79 7.54 23.58 1.23
CA PHE A 79 6.26 23.69 0.53
C PHE A 79 5.30 22.50 0.80
N GLY A 80 5.24 22.01 2.05
CA GLY A 80 4.33 20.93 2.42
C GLY A 80 4.68 19.54 1.87
N LYS A 81 5.86 19.33 1.30
CA LYS A 81 6.29 18.00 0.82
C LYS A 81 6.31 17.01 1.98
N LYS A 82 5.56 15.92 1.82
CA LYS A 82 5.57 14.80 2.75
C LYS A 82 6.88 14.01 2.60
N THR A 83 7.57 13.77 3.71
CA THR A 83 8.75 12.89 3.74
C THR A 83 8.40 11.59 4.41
N LEU A 84 8.87 10.48 3.84
CA LEU A 84 8.74 9.15 4.42
C LEU A 84 9.75 9.02 5.57
N VAL A 85 9.24 8.87 6.80
CA VAL A 85 10.05 8.74 8.02
C VAL A 85 10.35 7.28 8.32
N ALA A 86 9.35 6.41 8.23
CA ALA A 86 9.49 4.96 8.37
C ALA A 86 8.58 4.26 7.35
N ASN A 87 9.06 3.15 6.84
CA ASN A 87 8.31 2.22 6.02
C ASN A 87 8.82 0.82 6.35
N ASN A 88 8.11 0.17 7.27
CA ASN A 88 8.48 -1.12 7.80
C ASN A 88 7.45 -2.15 7.37
N VAL A 89 7.93 -3.32 6.97
CA VAL A 89 7.10 -4.48 6.63
C VAL A 89 7.61 -5.67 7.43
N LEU A 90 6.69 -6.35 8.09
CA LEU A 90 6.96 -7.58 8.82
C LEU A 90 6.13 -8.69 8.20
N VAL A 91 6.81 -9.74 7.77
CA VAL A 91 6.20 -10.96 7.24
C VAL A 91 6.41 -12.07 8.26
N LEU A 92 5.33 -12.68 8.70
CA LEU A 92 5.32 -13.79 9.66
C LEU A 92 4.67 -15.00 9.02
N GLU A 93 5.35 -16.13 9.06
CA GLU A 93 4.81 -17.41 8.63
C GLU A 93 4.47 -18.24 9.86
N VAL A 94 3.23 -18.71 9.94
CA VAL A 94 2.69 -19.47 11.05
C VAL A 94 2.29 -20.86 10.55
N ASP A 95 2.75 -21.90 11.22
CA ASP A 95 2.44 -23.27 10.83
C ASP A 95 0.98 -23.68 11.12
N SER A 96 0.60 -24.87 10.71
CA SER A 96 -0.75 -25.42 10.91
C SER A 96 -1.13 -25.57 12.41
N LYS A 97 -0.15 -25.59 13.31
CA LYS A 97 -0.35 -25.64 14.77
C LYS A 97 -0.48 -24.23 15.38
N GLY A 98 -0.32 -23.20 14.57
CA GLY A 98 -0.39 -21.81 15.02
C GLY A 98 0.91 -21.28 15.63
N ILE A 99 2.05 -21.91 15.40
CA ILE A 99 3.37 -21.49 15.92
C ILE A 99 4.13 -20.70 14.85
N LEU A 100 4.78 -19.62 15.25
CA LEU A 100 5.61 -18.79 14.40
C LEU A 100 6.82 -19.56 13.87
N LYS A 101 6.87 -19.83 12.56
CA LYS A 101 7.91 -20.60 11.91
C LYS A 101 9.01 -19.72 11.32
N SER A 102 8.63 -18.62 10.68
CA SER A 102 9.58 -17.67 10.13
C SER A 102 9.15 -16.22 10.38
N LYS A 103 10.14 -15.34 10.40
CA LYS A 103 9.96 -13.91 10.63
C LYS A 103 10.95 -13.13 9.76
N GLU A 104 10.42 -12.30 8.86
CA GLU A 104 11.21 -11.42 8.00
C GLU A 104 10.79 -9.98 8.23
N PHE A 105 11.77 -9.12 8.44
CA PHE A 105 11.53 -7.70 8.69
C PHE A 105 12.29 -6.86 7.67
N TYR A 106 11.56 -6.00 6.99
CA TYR A 106 12.07 -5.07 5.99
C TYR A 106 11.84 -3.66 6.47
N ASN A 107 12.85 -2.83 6.39
CA ASN A 107 12.78 -1.42 6.77
C ASN A 107 12.82 -0.50 5.53
N LYS A 108 12.90 0.80 5.77
CA LYS A 108 12.97 1.80 4.70
C LYS A 108 14.21 1.66 3.82
N ASP A 109 15.33 1.19 4.37
CA ASP A 109 16.62 1.09 3.66
C ASP A 109 16.65 -0.13 2.73
N ASP A 110 15.75 -1.10 2.98
CA ASP A 110 15.53 -2.27 2.12
C ASP A 110 14.65 -1.95 0.90
N MET A 111 14.10 -0.73 0.82
CA MET A 111 13.27 -0.31 -0.31
C MET A 111 14.10 -0.22 -1.59
N LYS A 112 13.60 -0.88 -2.64
CA LYS A 112 14.16 -0.76 -4.00
C LYS A 112 13.29 0.17 -4.83
N ASP A 113 13.91 1.11 -5.52
CA ASP A 113 13.23 1.92 -6.53
C ASP A 113 12.92 1.04 -7.74
N LEU A 114 11.65 0.76 -7.95
CA LEU A 114 11.20 0.10 -9.16
C LEU A 114 11.20 1.14 -10.28
N LYS A 115 12.13 0.99 -11.22
CA LYS A 115 12.05 1.70 -12.49
C LYS A 115 10.93 1.08 -13.30
N PHE A 116 10.01 1.90 -13.77
CA PHE A 116 9.04 1.42 -14.75
C PHE A 116 9.81 0.93 -15.97
N ALA A 117 9.50 -0.28 -16.42
CA ALA A 117 10.01 -0.75 -17.70
C ALA A 117 9.41 0.17 -18.78
N GLU A 118 10.28 0.87 -19.51
CA GLU A 118 9.87 1.69 -20.67
C GLU A 118 9.51 0.81 -21.88
N GLU A 119 9.62 -0.51 -21.73
CA GLU A 119 9.14 -1.45 -22.73
C GLU A 119 7.63 -1.32 -22.85
N ILE A 120 7.23 -0.56 -23.85
CA ILE A 120 5.85 -0.57 -24.34
C ILE A 120 5.61 -1.96 -24.87
N THR A 121 4.91 -2.78 -24.10
CA THR A 121 4.34 -4.03 -24.65
C THR A 121 3.43 -3.61 -25.80
N GLN A 122 3.93 -3.67 -27.02
CA GLN A 122 3.09 -3.51 -28.19
C GLN A 122 2.09 -4.68 -28.16
N ALA A 123 0.95 -4.41 -27.55
CA ALA A 123 -0.19 -5.28 -27.79
C ALA A 123 -0.44 -5.21 -29.29
N ASN A 124 -0.07 -6.27 -30.01
CA ASN A 124 -0.47 -6.51 -31.38
C ASN A 124 -1.98 -6.74 -31.40
N ILE A 125 -2.73 -5.73 -31.00
CA ILE A 125 -4.15 -5.61 -31.33
C ILE A 125 -4.13 -5.28 -32.81
N THR A 126 -4.13 -6.33 -33.62
CA THR A 126 -4.29 -6.17 -35.06
C THR A 126 -5.58 -5.38 -35.26
N LYS A 127 -5.44 -4.13 -35.73
CA LYS A 127 -6.58 -3.24 -36.04
C LYS A 127 -7.61 -3.93 -36.94
N LYS A 128 -7.20 -4.98 -37.66
CA LYS A 128 -8.07 -5.90 -38.38
C LYS A 128 -9.13 -6.58 -37.51
N SER A 129 -8.82 -6.94 -36.26
CA SER A 129 -9.76 -7.65 -35.39
C SER A 129 -10.94 -6.77 -34.96
N PHE A 130 -10.70 -5.49 -34.64
CA PHE A 130 -11.79 -4.60 -34.22
C PHE A 130 -12.73 -4.23 -35.36
N ILE A 131 -12.18 -3.85 -36.52
CA ILE A 131 -12.97 -3.52 -37.71
C ILE A 131 -13.70 -4.76 -38.22
N TYR A 132 -13.04 -5.90 -38.21
CA TYR A 132 -13.64 -7.19 -38.63
C TYR A 132 -14.78 -7.58 -37.66
N SER A 133 -14.58 -7.44 -36.35
CA SER A 133 -15.60 -7.72 -35.33
C SER A 133 -16.79 -6.76 -35.46
N LEU A 134 -16.54 -5.48 -35.73
CA LEU A 134 -17.56 -4.48 -35.94
C LEU A 134 -18.38 -4.76 -37.21
N LEU A 135 -17.70 -5.02 -38.31
CA LEU A 135 -18.37 -5.37 -39.59
C LEU A 135 -19.15 -6.68 -39.50
N HIS A 136 -18.62 -7.65 -38.77
CA HIS A 136 -19.32 -8.93 -38.58
C HIS A 136 -20.59 -8.75 -37.72
N SER A 137 -20.54 -7.91 -36.70
CA SER A 137 -21.72 -7.60 -35.88
C SER A 137 -22.78 -6.80 -36.62
N LEU A 138 -22.35 -5.89 -37.53
CA LEU A 138 -23.26 -5.13 -38.37
C LEU A 138 -23.91 -6.08 -39.44
N ARG A 139 -23.13 -6.94 -40.07
CA ARG A 139 -23.63 -7.93 -41.00
C ARG A 139 -24.65 -8.88 -40.36
N GLN A 140 -24.38 -9.37 -39.17
CA GLN A 140 -25.30 -10.24 -38.43
C GLN A 140 -26.62 -9.53 -38.10
N LYS A 141 -26.62 -8.21 -37.87
CA LYS A 141 -27.85 -7.42 -37.69
C LYS A 141 -28.62 -7.15 -38.97
N ILE A 142 -27.93 -7.16 -40.14
CA ILE A 142 -28.57 -6.98 -41.46
C ILE A 142 -29.16 -8.29 -41.96
N ASP A 143 -28.49 -9.42 -41.71
CA ASP A 143 -28.95 -10.72 -42.13
C ASP A 143 -30.06 -11.32 -41.25
N ASP A 144 -30.30 -10.75 -40.04
CA ASP A 144 -31.38 -11.19 -39.14
C ASP A 144 -32.22 -9.98 -38.65
N PRO A 145 -32.93 -9.28 -39.58
CA PRO A 145 -33.67 -8.05 -39.24
C PRO A 145 -34.99 -8.31 -38.47
N LEU A 146 -35.41 -9.54 -38.36
CA LEU A 146 -36.61 -9.95 -37.64
C LEU A 146 -36.29 -11.21 -36.84
N GLY A 147 -35.99 -11.02 -35.57
CA GLY A 147 -35.73 -12.10 -34.62
C GLY A 147 -36.78 -13.20 -34.76
N LYS A 148 -36.41 -14.29 -35.42
CA LYS A 148 -37.24 -15.49 -35.45
C LYS A 148 -37.48 -15.94 -34.02
N LYS A 149 -38.71 -15.71 -33.51
CA LYS A 149 -39.20 -16.36 -32.32
C LYS A 149 -38.91 -17.84 -32.40
N ARG A 150 -38.02 -18.33 -31.55
CA ARG A 150 -37.90 -19.78 -31.33
C ARG A 150 -39.23 -20.26 -30.77
N SER A 151 -39.97 -20.93 -31.64
CA SER A 151 -41.08 -21.79 -31.27
C SER A 151 -40.54 -22.89 -30.36
N SER A 152 -40.93 -22.89 -29.11
CA SER A 152 -40.77 -24.01 -28.20
C SER A 152 -41.72 -25.14 -28.64
N ASN A 153 -41.19 -26.25 -29.00
CA ASN A 153 -41.81 -27.59 -28.85
C ASN A 153 -40.99 -28.35 -27.86
#